data_10b07b6cf7fffcb2bc4769765ad5f3aa
#
_entry.id   10b07b6cf7fffcb2bc4769765ad5f3aa
#
_cell.length_a   1.000
_cell.length_b   1.000
_cell.length_c   1.000
_cell.angle_alpha   90.00
_cell.angle_beta   90.00
_cell.angle_gamma   90.00
#
_symmetry.space_group_name_H-M   'P 1'
#
loop_
_entity.id
_entity.type
_entity.pdbx_description
1 polymer ?
#
loop_
_entity_poly.entity_id
_entity_poly.type
_entity_poly.pdbx_seq_one_letter_code
_entity_poly.pdbx_strand_id
1 'polypeptide(L)'
;EAPAGRGNAQYSGDLWGLYLHVEHTDSRFLAERGLPDGNVYKIERNQGDRRNQGPTQSSTPSDWNSFRDNYNRTQSLNWWRQNLHMPTYYTFRSINRIISNVDLRDGWNHVCYHNPDGHWYPVPWDLDMLIIPETHWQGAVNLEKSLRQYRTLKIEFKNRARELMDLLVGDASPTGGQIGQFIDEQSRFINPPGQSLTFVDVDQLMWNY
;
A
#
# COMPACT_ATOMS: atom_id res chain seq x y z
N GLU A 1 8.68 -18.37 -26.81
CA GLU A 1 7.68 -19.27 -27.40
C GLU A 1 6.54 -19.50 -26.43
N ALA A 2 5.31 -19.55 -26.96
CA ALA A 2 4.16 -19.84 -26.13
C ALA A 2 4.19 -21.32 -25.67
N PRO A 3 3.80 -21.63 -24.42
CA PRO A 3 3.74 -23.00 -23.96
C PRO A 3 2.70 -23.81 -24.73
N ALA A 4 2.98 -25.10 -24.92
CA ALA A 4 2.19 -25.98 -25.78
C ALA A 4 0.84 -26.43 -25.21
N GLY A 5 0.44 -26.01 -24.02
CA GLY A 5 -0.83 -26.42 -23.42
C GLY A 5 -0.83 -26.44 -21.92
N ARG A 6 -1.84 -27.05 -21.33
CA ARG A 6 -2.08 -27.14 -19.90
C ARG A 6 -1.48 -28.38 -19.25
N GLY A 7 -1.50 -28.39 -17.96
CA GLY A 7 -1.07 -29.51 -17.15
C GLY A 7 0.45 -29.68 -17.21
N ASN A 8 0.90 -30.89 -17.41
CA ASN A 8 2.35 -31.18 -17.42
C ASN A 8 3.10 -30.54 -18.60
N ALA A 9 2.40 -30.07 -19.64
CA ALA A 9 2.97 -29.43 -20.81
C ALA A 9 3.04 -27.89 -20.70
N GLN A 10 2.44 -27.29 -19.71
CA GLN A 10 2.34 -25.83 -19.57
C GLN A 10 3.71 -25.12 -19.47
N TYR A 11 4.74 -25.80 -19.02
CA TYR A 11 6.09 -25.27 -18.86
C TYR A 11 7.08 -25.72 -19.96
N SER A 12 6.58 -26.18 -21.07
CA SER A 12 7.44 -26.59 -22.18
C SER A 12 8.01 -25.42 -22.99
N GLY A 13 7.53 -24.21 -22.80
CA GLY A 13 8.01 -22.97 -23.40
C GLY A 13 8.85 -22.11 -22.45
N ASP A 14 9.28 -20.97 -22.93
CA ASP A 14 10.15 -20.03 -22.17
C ASP A 14 9.35 -19.13 -21.23
N LEU A 15 8.06 -18.89 -21.49
CA LEU A 15 7.17 -18.11 -20.62
C LEU A 15 6.55 -18.99 -19.53
N TRP A 16 6.77 -18.62 -18.28
CA TRP A 16 6.23 -19.31 -17.10
C TRP A 16 4.93 -18.69 -16.58
N GLY A 17 4.46 -17.59 -17.16
CA GLY A 17 3.27 -16.86 -16.77
C GLY A 17 3.55 -15.42 -16.33
N LEU A 18 2.48 -14.69 -16.08
CA LEU A 18 2.54 -13.37 -15.45
C LEU A 18 2.42 -13.53 -13.93
N TYR A 19 3.34 -12.94 -13.21
CA TYR A 19 3.39 -13.03 -11.75
C TYR A 19 3.43 -11.65 -11.11
N LEU A 20 2.74 -11.50 -10.00
CA LEU A 20 2.86 -10.32 -9.16
C LEU A 20 4.18 -10.37 -8.39
N HIS A 21 5.05 -9.40 -8.64
CA HIS A 21 6.27 -9.23 -7.84
C HIS A 21 5.97 -8.35 -6.62
N VAL A 22 6.03 -8.93 -5.43
CA VAL A 22 5.79 -8.23 -4.17
C VAL A 22 7.11 -8.07 -3.43
N GLU A 23 7.47 -6.81 -3.14
CA GLU A 23 8.66 -6.48 -2.38
C GLU A 23 8.50 -6.87 -0.90
N HIS A 24 9.52 -7.53 -0.33
CA HIS A 24 9.51 -7.90 1.08
C HIS A 24 9.87 -6.68 1.96
N THR A 25 9.05 -6.39 2.96
CA THR A 25 9.22 -5.22 3.84
C THR A 25 10.16 -5.52 5.02
N ASP A 26 11.43 -5.68 4.75
CA ASP A 26 12.48 -5.97 5.72
C ASP A 26 13.53 -4.84 5.82
N SER A 27 14.71 -5.11 6.41
CA SER A 27 15.80 -4.14 6.51
C SER A 27 16.29 -3.63 5.15
N ARG A 28 16.22 -4.46 4.11
CA ARG A 28 16.62 -4.08 2.75
C ARG A 28 15.64 -3.07 2.15
N PHE A 29 14.35 -3.31 2.33
CA PHE A 29 13.30 -2.34 1.96
C PHE A 29 13.54 -0.96 2.60
N LEU A 30 13.92 -0.95 3.88
CA LEU A 30 14.22 0.30 4.60
C LEU A 30 15.48 0.97 4.04
N ALA A 31 16.56 0.21 3.85
CA ALA A 31 17.84 0.71 3.36
C ALA A 31 17.73 1.32 1.96
N GLU A 32 17.00 0.67 1.04
CA GLU A 32 16.78 1.17 -0.33
C GLU A 32 15.99 2.49 -0.37
N ARG A 33 15.27 2.83 0.70
CA ARG A 33 14.54 4.10 0.86
C ARG A 33 15.23 5.12 1.76
N GLY A 34 16.47 4.83 2.15
CA GLY A 34 17.24 5.70 3.06
C GLY A 34 16.60 5.82 4.45
N LEU A 35 15.79 4.84 4.86
CA LEU A 35 15.16 4.80 6.18
C LEU A 35 16.09 4.08 7.18
N PRO A 36 16.19 4.57 8.42
CA PRO A 36 16.91 3.87 9.49
C PRO A 36 16.35 2.44 9.70
N ASP A 37 17.22 1.51 10.05
CA ASP A 37 16.78 0.15 10.40
C ASP A 37 15.95 0.17 11.69
N GLY A 38 14.71 -0.30 11.60
CA GLY A 38 13.72 -0.24 12.67
C GLY A 38 12.72 -1.40 12.60
N ASN A 39 11.87 -1.51 13.60
CA ASN A 39 10.88 -2.58 13.64
C ASN A 39 9.82 -2.42 12.53
N VAL A 40 9.54 -3.49 11.82
CA VAL A 40 8.48 -3.55 10.81
C VAL A 40 7.50 -4.65 11.17
N TYR A 41 6.21 -4.31 11.13
CA TYR A 41 5.11 -5.22 11.44
C TYR A 41 4.09 -5.27 10.31
N LYS A 42 3.77 -6.47 9.83
CA LYS A 42 2.55 -6.71 9.06
C LYS A 42 1.37 -6.77 10.04
N ILE A 43 0.34 -6.01 9.75
CA ILE A 43 -0.82 -5.89 10.63
C ILE A 43 -1.97 -6.70 10.09
N GLU A 44 -2.37 -7.69 10.90
CA GLU A 44 -3.50 -8.58 10.63
C GLU A 44 -4.29 -8.81 11.91
N ARG A 45 -5.60 -8.61 11.90
CA ARG A 45 -6.49 -8.80 13.07
C ARG A 45 -6.00 -8.05 14.33
N ASN A 46 -5.52 -6.82 14.17
CA ASN A 46 -4.89 -6.01 15.22
C ASN A 46 -3.60 -6.61 15.82
N GLN A 47 -3.07 -7.67 15.24
CA GLN A 47 -1.79 -8.24 15.66
C GLN A 47 -0.68 -7.79 14.72
N GLY A 48 0.50 -7.54 15.26
CA GLY A 48 1.70 -7.23 14.49
C GLY A 48 2.55 -8.48 14.31
N ASP A 49 2.59 -9.02 13.09
CA ASP A 49 3.57 -10.03 12.70
C ASP A 49 4.86 -9.31 12.29
N ARG A 50 5.92 -9.51 13.09
CA ARG A 50 7.17 -8.79 12.89
C ARG A 50 7.91 -9.29 11.64
N ARG A 51 8.19 -8.37 10.73
CA ARG A 51 8.92 -8.60 9.48
C ARG A 51 10.37 -8.17 9.56
N ASN A 52 10.67 -7.18 10.40
CA ASN A 52 12.02 -6.73 10.68
C ASN A 52 12.17 -6.32 12.13
N GLN A 53 13.36 -6.51 12.68
CA GLN A 53 13.74 -6.02 14.00
C GLN A 53 14.89 -5.02 13.87
N GLY A 54 14.64 -3.79 14.27
CA GLY A 54 15.67 -2.76 14.35
C GLY A 54 16.66 -3.04 15.49
N PRO A 55 17.93 -2.66 15.33
CA PRO A 55 19.00 -3.01 16.27
C PRO A 55 18.85 -2.35 17.65
N THR A 56 18.14 -1.22 17.73
CA THR A 56 17.99 -0.44 18.98
C THR A 56 16.57 -0.51 19.55
N GLN A 57 15.67 -1.25 18.93
CA GLN A 57 14.27 -1.35 19.32
C GLN A 57 13.96 -2.67 20.03
N SER A 58 12.75 -2.75 20.60
CA SER A 58 12.28 -3.92 21.32
C SER A 58 12.43 -5.21 20.48
N SER A 59 12.98 -6.25 21.07
CA SER A 59 13.03 -7.60 20.48
C SER A 59 11.69 -8.34 20.59
N THR A 60 10.74 -7.81 21.33
CA THR A 60 9.36 -8.29 21.44
C THR A 60 8.42 -7.28 20.78
N PRO A 61 7.18 -7.64 20.41
CA PRO A 61 6.21 -6.71 19.83
C PRO A 61 5.60 -5.73 20.86
N SER A 62 6.32 -5.42 21.94
CA SER A 62 5.85 -4.54 23.02
C SER A 62 5.61 -3.11 22.55
N ASP A 63 6.43 -2.60 21.64
CA ASP A 63 6.27 -1.29 21.02
C ASP A 63 5.00 -1.23 20.16
N TRP A 64 4.76 -2.25 19.31
CA TRP A 64 3.52 -2.35 18.55
C TRP A 64 2.30 -2.44 19.47
N ASN A 65 2.37 -3.30 20.49
CA ASN A 65 1.26 -3.46 21.44
C ASN A 65 0.94 -2.15 22.16
N SER A 66 1.97 -1.44 22.61
CA SER A 66 1.80 -0.12 23.23
C SER A 66 1.18 0.91 22.28
N PHE A 67 1.67 0.97 21.04
CA PHE A 67 1.12 1.88 20.03
C PHE A 67 -0.34 1.54 19.73
N ARG A 68 -0.66 0.27 19.42
CA ARG A 68 -2.03 -0.21 19.15
C ARG A 68 -3.01 0.13 20.29
N ASP A 69 -2.61 -0.14 21.52
CA ASP A 69 -3.49 0.04 22.69
C ASP A 69 -3.77 1.54 22.96
N ASN A 70 -2.85 2.41 22.55
CA ASN A 70 -3.00 3.86 22.62
C ASN A 70 -3.57 4.49 21.34
N TYR A 71 -3.65 3.76 20.25
CA TYR A 71 -4.17 4.26 18.96
C TYR A 71 -5.70 4.33 19.01
N ASN A 72 -6.21 5.42 19.57
CA ASN A 72 -7.65 5.65 19.72
C ASN A 72 -8.02 7.12 19.50
N ARG A 73 -9.31 7.35 19.20
CA ARG A 73 -9.86 8.66 18.84
C ARG A 73 -9.81 9.71 19.95
N THR A 74 -9.49 9.34 21.18
CA THR A 74 -9.46 10.27 22.32
C THR A 74 -8.08 10.87 22.55
N GLN A 75 -7.09 10.44 21.81
CA GLN A 75 -5.73 10.93 21.92
C GLN A 75 -5.62 12.41 21.55
N SER A 76 -4.71 13.12 22.25
CA SER A 76 -4.45 14.53 22.00
C SER A 76 -3.78 14.77 20.65
N LEU A 77 -3.85 16.03 20.15
CA LEU A 77 -3.12 16.45 18.97
C LEU A 77 -1.61 16.18 19.08
N ASN A 78 -1.04 16.43 20.28
CA ASN A 78 0.38 16.19 20.52
C ASN A 78 0.71 14.70 20.46
N TRP A 79 -0.13 13.84 21.01
CA TRP A 79 0.08 12.40 20.93
C TRP A 79 0.16 11.93 19.48
N TRP A 80 -0.78 12.36 18.61
CA TRP A 80 -0.75 12.02 17.19
C TRP A 80 0.55 12.44 16.51
N ARG A 81 0.99 13.67 16.77
CA ARG A 81 2.22 14.21 16.16
C ARG A 81 3.51 13.59 16.70
N GLN A 82 3.51 13.09 17.93
CA GLN A 82 4.67 12.44 18.53
C GLN A 82 4.79 10.96 18.19
N ASN A 83 3.69 10.30 17.85
CA ASN A 83 3.70 8.86 17.64
C ASN A 83 3.47 8.45 16.17
N LEU A 84 2.96 9.32 15.33
CA LEU A 84 2.68 9.02 13.94
C LEU A 84 3.33 10.05 13.02
N HIS A 85 4.06 9.60 12.01
CA HIS A 85 4.59 10.50 10.99
C HIS A 85 3.44 11.01 10.11
N MET A 86 2.87 12.13 10.49
CA MET A 86 1.64 12.68 9.92
C MET A 86 1.69 12.90 8.40
N PRO A 87 2.79 13.45 7.80
CA PRO A 87 2.86 13.62 6.35
C PRO A 87 2.74 12.30 5.57
N THR A 88 3.43 11.24 6.02
CA THR A 88 3.32 9.90 5.42
C THR A 88 1.92 9.32 5.62
N TYR A 89 1.35 9.51 6.81
CA TYR A 89 -0.01 9.05 7.09
C TYR A 89 -1.04 9.72 6.15
N TYR A 90 -0.95 11.04 5.95
CA TYR A 90 -1.84 11.75 5.03
C TYR A 90 -1.70 11.25 3.59
N THR A 91 -0.48 11.04 3.15
CA THR A 91 -0.19 10.48 1.82
C THR A 91 -0.80 9.09 1.68
N PHE A 92 -0.50 8.20 2.62
CA PHE A 92 -1.03 6.84 2.66
C PHE A 92 -2.57 6.80 2.58
N ARG A 93 -3.23 7.59 3.42
CA ARG A 93 -4.70 7.65 3.44
C ARG A 93 -5.30 8.25 2.17
N SER A 94 -4.68 9.30 1.65
CA SER A 94 -5.17 9.95 0.44
C SER A 94 -5.05 9.04 -0.77
N ILE A 95 -3.90 8.38 -0.95
CA ILE A 95 -3.69 7.44 -2.05
C ILE A 95 -4.68 6.28 -1.96
N ASN A 96 -4.82 5.63 -0.80
CA ASN A 96 -5.77 4.52 -0.63
C ASN A 96 -7.23 4.92 -0.94
N ARG A 97 -7.60 6.19 -0.70
CA ARG A 97 -8.91 6.71 -1.12
C ARG A 97 -9.01 6.97 -2.61
N ILE A 98 -7.96 7.55 -3.22
CA ILE A 98 -7.92 7.83 -4.66
C ILE A 98 -8.08 6.54 -5.47
N ILE A 99 -7.36 5.49 -5.08
CA ILE A 99 -7.41 4.18 -5.76
C ILE A 99 -8.56 3.29 -5.28
N SER A 100 -9.46 3.81 -4.45
CA SER A 100 -10.61 3.03 -3.92
C SER A 100 -10.19 1.70 -3.29
N ASN A 101 -9.17 1.71 -2.42
CA ASN A 101 -8.83 0.52 -1.64
C ASN A 101 -9.92 0.25 -0.60
N VAL A 102 -10.77 -0.72 -0.86
CA VAL A 102 -11.94 -1.03 -0.04
C VAL A 102 -11.65 -1.97 1.11
N ASP A 103 -10.51 -2.65 1.10
CA ASP A 103 -10.14 -3.66 2.10
C ASP A 103 -9.17 -3.15 3.19
N LEU A 104 -8.77 -1.89 3.11
CA LEU A 104 -7.96 -1.25 4.15
C LEU A 104 -8.83 -0.81 5.34
N ARG A 105 -8.47 -1.23 6.55
CA ARG A 105 -9.07 -0.74 7.81
C ARG A 105 -8.07 -0.73 8.96
N ASP A 106 -8.42 -0.11 10.09
CA ASP A 106 -7.62 -0.22 11.32
C ASP A 106 -7.40 -1.68 11.70
N GLY A 107 -6.15 -2.04 11.91
CA GLY A 107 -5.75 -3.38 12.30
C GLY A 107 -5.76 -4.45 11.20
N TRP A 108 -5.88 -4.05 9.90
CA TRP A 108 -5.90 -4.97 8.76
C TRP A 108 -5.24 -4.38 7.53
N ASN A 109 -4.59 -5.26 6.76
CA ASN A 109 -4.11 -5.01 5.39
C ASN A 109 -3.19 -3.80 5.26
N HIS A 110 -2.27 -3.64 6.19
CA HIS A 110 -1.17 -2.69 6.08
C HIS A 110 0.06 -3.17 6.84
N VAL A 111 1.16 -2.53 6.54
CA VAL A 111 2.41 -2.68 7.29
C VAL A 111 2.65 -1.41 8.08
N CYS A 112 3.21 -1.54 9.27
CA CYS A 112 3.67 -0.42 10.07
C CYS A 112 5.17 -0.52 10.29
N TYR A 113 5.87 0.56 9.99
CA TYR A 113 7.27 0.73 10.31
C TYR A 113 7.40 1.65 11.52
N HIS A 114 8.12 1.18 12.53
CA HIS A 114 8.48 1.95 13.72
C HIS A 114 9.92 2.45 13.55
N ASN A 115 10.05 3.74 13.29
CA ASN A 115 11.34 4.40 13.15
C ASN A 115 12.03 4.48 14.53
N PRO A 116 13.37 4.35 14.62
CA PRO A 116 14.12 4.59 15.86
C PRO A 116 13.92 5.97 16.50
N ASP A 117 13.42 6.96 15.75
CA ASP A 117 13.02 8.29 16.28
C ASP A 117 11.69 8.27 17.08
N GLY A 118 11.00 7.13 17.12
CA GLY A 118 9.75 6.93 17.83
C GLY A 118 8.48 7.08 16.99
N HIS A 119 8.59 7.52 15.74
CA HIS A 119 7.41 7.67 14.90
C HIS A 119 7.03 6.36 14.18
N TRP A 120 5.73 6.15 14.04
CA TRP A 120 5.14 5.09 13.23
C TRP A 120 4.80 5.59 11.83
N TYR A 121 5.13 4.77 10.83
CA TYR A 121 4.87 5.03 9.41
C TYR A 121 3.98 3.92 8.85
N PRO A 122 2.82 4.23 8.26
CA PRO A 122 2.07 3.23 7.53
C PRO A 122 2.74 2.96 6.17
N VAL A 123 2.79 1.69 5.79
CA VAL A 123 3.29 1.21 4.51
C VAL A 123 2.17 0.43 3.81
N PRO A 124 1.93 0.65 2.51
CA PRO A 124 0.90 -0.09 1.77
C PRO A 124 1.19 -1.60 1.76
N TRP A 125 0.12 -2.36 1.87
CA TRP A 125 0.13 -3.81 1.76
C TRP A 125 -1.23 -4.30 1.30
N ASP A 126 -1.27 -5.45 0.60
CA ASP A 126 -2.51 -6.13 0.19
C ASP A 126 -3.41 -5.23 -0.66
N LEU A 127 -2.89 -4.85 -1.82
CA LEU A 127 -3.54 -3.92 -2.75
C LEU A 127 -4.26 -4.66 -3.88
N ASP A 128 -4.87 -5.80 -3.61
CA ASP A 128 -5.59 -6.61 -4.57
C ASP A 128 -7.05 -6.16 -4.78
N MET A 129 -7.63 -5.45 -3.80
CA MET A 129 -9.00 -4.95 -3.85
C MET A 129 -9.04 -3.43 -4.11
N LEU A 130 -8.58 -3.03 -5.29
CA LEU A 130 -8.53 -1.64 -5.74
C LEU A 130 -9.58 -1.35 -6.82
N ILE A 131 -9.96 -0.06 -6.94
CA ILE A 131 -10.85 0.47 -8.00
C ILE A 131 -12.21 -0.24 -8.00
N ILE A 132 -12.66 -0.72 -6.86
CA ILE A 132 -13.94 -1.37 -6.69
C ILE A 132 -14.99 -0.31 -6.37
N PRO A 133 -16.10 -0.24 -7.15
CA PRO A 133 -17.14 0.78 -6.93
C PRO A 133 -17.93 0.59 -5.64
N GLU A 134 -17.85 -0.57 -5.03
CA GLU A 134 -18.61 -0.93 -3.84
C GLU A 134 -18.03 -0.35 -2.55
N THR A 135 -18.92 -0.02 -1.62
CA THR A 135 -18.59 0.60 -0.33
C THR A 135 -18.18 -0.44 0.72
N HIS A 136 -17.32 -1.39 0.38
CA HIS A 136 -16.75 -2.29 1.37
C HIS A 136 -15.77 -1.52 2.26
N TRP A 137 -15.85 -1.70 3.52
CA TRP A 137 -14.94 -1.28 4.61
C TRP A 137 -14.40 0.17 4.59
N GLN A 138 -14.39 0.91 3.54
CA GLN A 138 -13.94 2.31 3.35
C GLN A 138 -12.87 2.81 4.33
N GLY A 139 -12.07 1.91 4.91
CA GLY A 139 -10.98 2.22 5.79
C GLY A 139 -11.33 3.20 6.90
N ALA A 140 -12.44 2.99 7.60
CA ALA A 140 -12.80 3.79 8.77
C ALA A 140 -11.77 3.60 9.86
N VAL A 141 -10.75 4.44 9.87
CA VAL A 141 -9.68 4.41 10.86
C VAL A 141 -9.94 5.41 11.97
N ASN A 142 -9.49 5.08 13.17
CA ASN A 142 -9.68 5.91 14.36
C ASN A 142 -9.19 7.34 14.17
N LEU A 143 -8.07 7.53 13.49
CA LEU A 143 -7.52 8.86 13.24
C LEU A 143 -8.43 9.73 12.37
N GLU A 144 -9.19 9.19 11.43
CA GLU A 144 -10.15 10.01 10.67
C GLU A 144 -11.24 10.60 11.55
N LYS A 145 -11.65 9.88 12.58
CA LYS A 145 -12.56 10.41 13.59
C LYS A 145 -11.90 11.51 14.43
N SER A 146 -10.62 11.37 14.75
CA SER A 146 -9.81 12.39 15.44
C SER A 146 -9.48 13.59 14.53
N LEU A 147 -9.25 13.39 13.25
CA LEU A 147 -9.09 14.48 12.27
C LEU A 147 -10.30 15.43 12.24
N ARG A 148 -11.51 14.92 12.56
CA ARG A 148 -12.71 15.76 12.66
C ARG A 148 -12.70 16.65 13.89
N GLN A 149 -12.05 16.24 14.97
CA GLN A 149 -11.92 17.03 16.23
C GLN A 149 -10.87 18.12 16.08
N TYR A 150 -9.75 17.84 15.37
CA TYR A 150 -8.63 18.76 15.25
C TYR A 150 -8.66 19.44 13.88
N ARG A 151 -9.15 20.68 13.85
CA ARG A 151 -9.22 21.47 12.62
C ARG A 151 -7.88 21.51 11.84
N THR A 152 -6.78 21.60 12.57
CA THR A 152 -5.42 21.65 11.98
C THR A 152 -5.12 20.37 11.19
N LEU A 153 -5.29 19.20 11.81
CA LEU A 153 -5.05 17.91 11.13
C LEU A 153 -5.97 17.71 9.92
N LYS A 154 -7.22 18.17 10.03
CA LYS A 154 -8.17 18.12 8.91
C LYS A 154 -7.74 18.99 7.73
N ILE A 155 -7.18 20.17 7.99
CA ILE A 155 -6.68 21.07 6.94
C ILE A 155 -5.44 20.45 6.29
N GLU A 156 -4.47 19.98 7.07
CA GLU A 156 -3.26 19.33 6.58
C GLU A 156 -3.59 18.13 5.69
N PHE A 157 -4.49 17.26 6.15
CA PHE A 157 -4.96 16.10 5.38
C PHE A 157 -5.62 16.51 4.06
N LYS A 158 -6.51 17.51 4.08
CA LYS A 158 -7.20 17.99 2.87
C LYS A 158 -6.24 18.63 1.88
N ASN A 159 -5.24 19.38 2.35
CA ASN A 159 -4.24 19.98 1.48
C ASN A 159 -3.43 18.87 0.79
N ARG A 160 -2.95 17.87 1.56
CA ARG A 160 -2.23 16.76 0.98
C ARG A 160 -3.07 15.94 0.00
N ALA A 161 -4.33 15.70 0.33
CA ALA A 161 -5.25 15.00 -0.57
C ALA A 161 -5.44 15.76 -1.89
N ARG A 162 -5.54 17.09 -1.86
CA ARG A 162 -5.65 17.92 -3.06
C ARG A 162 -4.39 17.85 -3.91
N GLU A 163 -3.22 18.04 -3.29
CA GLU A 163 -1.94 17.92 -3.99
C GLU A 163 -1.80 16.57 -4.71
N LEU A 164 -2.19 15.49 -4.04
CA LEU A 164 -2.14 14.14 -4.62
C LEU A 164 -3.19 13.94 -5.70
N MET A 165 -4.38 14.49 -5.57
CA MET A 165 -5.39 14.45 -6.63
C MET A 165 -4.90 15.17 -7.89
N ASP A 166 -4.33 16.37 -7.74
CA ASP A 166 -3.80 17.14 -8.86
C ASP A 166 -2.64 16.40 -9.54
N LEU A 167 -1.77 15.75 -8.77
CA LEU A 167 -0.62 15.00 -9.29
C LEU A 167 -1.02 13.66 -9.93
N LEU A 168 -1.84 12.88 -9.25
CA LEU A 168 -2.09 11.47 -9.59
C LEU A 168 -3.25 11.29 -10.57
N VAL A 169 -4.29 12.11 -10.44
CA VAL A 169 -5.49 12.05 -11.28
C VAL A 169 -5.48 13.14 -12.37
N GLY A 170 -4.97 14.32 -12.05
CA GLY A 170 -4.86 15.44 -12.98
C GLY A 170 -6.23 15.94 -13.44
N ASP A 171 -6.36 16.21 -14.73
CA ASP A 171 -7.57 16.72 -15.38
C ASP A 171 -8.63 15.66 -15.68
N ALA A 172 -8.50 14.47 -15.11
CA ALA A 172 -9.37 13.30 -15.34
C ALA A 172 -9.37 12.76 -16.79
N SER A 173 -8.45 13.20 -17.65
CA SER A 173 -8.19 12.48 -18.91
C SER A 173 -7.48 11.14 -18.64
N PRO A 174 -7.60 10.14 -19.53
CA PRO A 174 -6.95 8.83 -19.32
C PRO A 174 -5.44 8.90 -19.07
N THR A 175 -4.78 9.97 -19.53
CA THR A 175 -3.33 10.19 -19.37
C THR A 175 -3.01 11.50 -18.65
N GLY A 176 -4.02 12.17 -18.09
CA GLY A 176 -3.88 13.50 -17.48
C GLY A 176 -3.14 13.50 -16.15
N GLY A 177 -3.11 12.37 -15.45
CA GLY A 177 -2.41 12.19 -14.19
C GLY A 177 -1.42 11.03 -14.22
N GLN A 178 -0.55 10.97 -13.21
CA GLN A 178 0.50 9.95 -13.13
C GLN A 178 -0.06 8.51 -13.06
N ILE A 179 -1.21 8.30 -12.41
CA ILE A 179 -1.82 6.96 -12.35
C ILE A 179 -2.20 6.47 -13.76
N GLY A 180 -2.88 7.32 -14.55
CA GLY A 180 -3.26 6.96 -15.90
C GLY A 180 -2.05 6.67 -16.80
N GLN A 181 -1.02 7.51 -16.74
CA GLN A 181 0.22 7.33 -17.47
C GLN A 181 0.92 6.02 -17.09
N PHE A 182 1.02 5.73 -15.80
CA PHE A 182 1.65 4.50 -15.31
C PHE A 182 0.88 3.24 -15.75
N ILE A 183 -0.45 3.27 -15.66
CA ILE A 183 -1.29 2.15 -16.12
C ILE A 183 -1.13 1.94 -17.63
N ASP A 184 -1.15 3.01 -18.41
CA ASP A 184 -0.97 2.93 -19.87
C ASP A 184 0.40 2.36 -20.25
N GLU A 185 1.46 2.81 -19.58
CA GLU A 185 2.80 2.30 -19.77
C GLU A 185 2.90 0.80 -19.45
N GLN A 186 2.43 0.35 -18.31
CA GLN A 186 2.46 -1.06 -17.90
C GLN A 186 1.57 -1.92 -18.81
N SER A 187 0.39 -1.43 -19.17
CA SER A 187 -0.51 -2.13 -20.10
C SER A 187 0.14 -2.35 -21.47
N ARG A 188 0.81 -1.34 -22.00
CA ARG A 188 1.54 -1.45 -23.27
C ARG A 188 2.74 -2.38 -23.19
N PHE A 189 3.36 -2.52 -22.04
CA PHE A 189 4.45 -3.45 -21.83
C PHE A 189 3.99 -4.92 -21.92
N ILE A 190 2.89 -5.26 -21.25
CA ILE A 190 2.38 -6.64 -21.19
C ILE A 190 1.44 -7.00 -22.36
N ASN A 191 0.78 -5.99 -22.93
CA ASN A 191 -0.19 -6.14 -24.03
C ASN A 191 0.00 -5.05 -25.09
N PRO A 192 1.13 -5.05 -25.84
CA PRO A 192 1.42 -4.01 -26.82
C PRO A 192 0.41 -4.03 -27.97
N PRO A 193 -0.13 -2.86 -28.36
CA PRO A 193 -1.10 -2.76 -29.44
C PRO A 193 -0.56 -3.30 -30.79
N GLY A 194 -1.40 -4.03 -31.51
CA GLY A 194 -1.09 -4.53 -32.84
C GLY A 194 -0.23 -5.80 -32.88
N GLN A 195 0.12 -6.38 -31.74
CA GLN A 195 0.73 -7.72 -31.70
C GLN A 195 -0.37 -8.80 -31.70
N SER A 196 -0.12 -9.86 -32.46
CA SER A 196 -1.07 -10.99 -32.57
C SER A 196 -0.99 -11.97 -31.39
N LEU A 197 0.09 -11.92 -30.62
CA LEU A 197 0.28 -12.73 -29.42
C LEU A 197 1.06 -11.90 -28.39
N THR A 198 0.39 -11.56 -27.30
CA THR A 198 0.95 -10.76 -26.21
C THR A 198 1.25 -11.63 -25.01
N PHE A 199 1.91 -11.10 -23.97
CA PHE A 199 2.11 -11.82 -22.71
C PHE A 199 0.78 -12.17 -22.05
N VAL A 200 -0.24 -11.31 -22.17
CA VAL A 200 -1.58 -11.55 -21.64
C VAL A 200 -2.24 -12.73 -22.37
N ASP A 201 -2.19 -12.76 -23.71
CA ASP A 201 -2.76 -13.86 -24.49
C ASP A 201 -2.09 -15.20 -24.14
N VAL A 202 -0.77 -15.21 -24.00
CA VAL A 202 -0.03 -16.42 -23.65
C VAL A 202 -0.37 -16.88 -22.23
N ASP A 203 -0.47 -15.96 -21.28
CA ASP A 203 -0.85 -16.29 -19.89
C ASP A 203 -2.26 -16.86 -19.81
N GLN A 204 -3.22 -16.28 -20.53
CA GLN A 204 -4.58 -16.81 -20.64
C GLN A 204 -4.62 -18.21 -21.26
N LEU A 205 -3.80 -18.45 -22.31
CA LEU A 205 -3.70 -19.78 -22.90
C LEU A 205 -3.11 -20.83 -21.94
N MET A 206 -2.13 -20.42 -21.11
CA MET A 206 -1.52 -21.30 -20.12
C MET A 206 -2.50 -21.70 -19.02
N TRP A 207 -3.21 -20.75 -18.47
CA TRP A 207 -4.00 -20.94 -17.26
C TRP A 207 -5.50 -21.11 -17.53
N ASN A 208 -5.95 -20.80 -18.74
CA ASN A 208 -7.33 -20.95 -19.22
C ASN A 208 -8.39 -20.23 -18.36
N TYR A 209 -8.23 -18.95 -18.18
CA TYR A 209 -9.27 -18.08 -17.64
C TYR A 209 -9.71 -16.99 -18.60
#